data_70232d6e46dd4dd942d957c7b5759d6d
#
_entry.id   70232d6e46dd4dd942d957c7b5759d6d
#
_cell.length_a   1.000
_cell.length_b   1.000
_cell.length_c   1.000
_cell.angle_alpha   90.00
_cell.angle_beta   90.00
_cell.angle_gamma   90.00
#
_symmetry.space_group_name_H-M   'P 1'
#
loop_
_entity.id
_entity.type
_entity.pdbx_description
1 polymer ?
#
loop_
_entity_poly.entity_id
_entity_poly.type
_entity_poly.pdbx_seq_one_letter_code
_entity_poly.pdbx_strand_id
1 'polypeptide(L)'
;MSHKINFLNHVKFSFFIGDKMKVIYILMGCLLITACGSSNEPVDSSAPQTAVVEYVWQTKGPNYSDEALEKLIDSWNEKVTEGGYDMIGANILVPQFQPDTHDFVWVLRWPSMEARDYAWDHFQANYDQEWNKERAGIFSDNDEDVYAFSPSLGRPMKAGNGNTFEAEFNFCNYNEGYGESDLKKFRQDFGDYLDEDEMENGEGTFWYVMLDPLFEPTANVQHTDYLWLNIWGSKEDKDSGYARYAETDLQTQADTFSTCQRFPHSGRVIR
;
A
#
# COMPACT_ATOMS: atom_id res chain seq x y z
N MET A 1 11.34 37.45 4.72
CA MET A 1 9.94 37.57 4.26
C MET A 1 9.32 36.19 4.51
N SER A 2 8.47 36.11 5.48
CA SER A 2 7.89 34.86 5.99
C SER A 2 6.67 34.53 5.12
N HIS A 3 6.73 33.44 4.34
CA HIS A 3 5.54 32.90 3.70
C HIS A 3 4.93 31.90 4.66
N LYS A 4 3.83 32.31 5.29
CA LYS A 4 2.91 31.39 5.96
C LYS A 4 2.14 30.64 4.89
N ILE A 5 2.41 29.37 4.75
CA ILE A 5 1.60 28.45 3.96
C ILE A 5 0.47 27.99 4.86
N ASN A 6 -0.74 28.40 4.52
CA ASN A 6 -1.97 27.97 5.20
C ASN A 6 -2.39 26.60 4.67
N PHE A 7 -2.13 25.55 5.43
CA PHE A 7 -2.80 24.26 5.29
C PHE A 7 -4.15 24.32 6.01
N LEU A 8 -5.20 24.66 5.32
CA LEU A 8 -6.57 24.49 5.82
C LEU A 8 -7.53 24.34 4.62
N ASN A 9 -7.65 23.13 4.11
CA ASN A 9 -8.88 22.71 3.46
C ASN A 9 -9.56 21.65 4.34
N HIS A 10 -10.26 22.14 5.37
CA HIS A 10 -11.23 21.36 6.12
C HIS A 10 -12.44 21.10 5.24
N VAL A 11 -12.59 19.88 4.76
CA VAL A 11 -13.89 19.39 4.31
C VAL A 11 -14.75 19.17 5.55
N LYS A 12 -15.58 20.15 5.88
CA LYS A 12 -16.61 20.02 6.92
C LYS A 12 -17.73 19.14 6.37
N PHE A 13 -17.77 17.87 6.77
CA PHE A 13 -18.99 17.08 6.68
C PHE A 13 -19.93 17.49 7.83
N SER A 14 -20.97 18.25 7.49
CA SER A 14 -22.10 18.51 8.39
C SER A 14 -23.00 17.29 8.45
N PHE A 15 -22.94 16.58 9.57
CA PHE A 15 -23.97 15.57 9.89
C PHE A 15 -25.21 16.29 10.43
N PHE A 16 -26.28 16.21 9.69
CA PHE A 16 -27.64 16.53 10.20
C PHE A 16 -28.11 15.37 11.08
N ILE A 17 -28.16 15.62 12.37
CA ILE A 17 -28.85 14.76 13.33
C ILE A 17 -30.34 15.13 13.31
N GLY A 18 -31.14 14.25 12.75
CA GLY A 18 -32.59 14.30 12.85
C GLY A 18 -33.11 13.29 13.88
N ASP A 19 -33.63 13.85 14.93
CA ASP A 19 -34.28 13.17 16.07
C ASP A 19 -35.50 12.34 15.67
N LYS A 20 -35.66 11.13 16.22
CA LYS A 20 -36.80 10.60 16.97
C LYS A 20 -36.82 9.07 17.08
N MET A 21 -36.46 8.68 18.25
CA MET A 21 -36.94 7.62 19.12
C MET A 21 -38.21 6.85 18.68
N LYS A 22 -38.10 5.51 18.65
CA LYS A 22 -39.10 4.63 19.28
C LYS A 22 -38.53 3.22 19.57
N VAL A 23 -38.46 2.95 20.86
CA VAL A 23 -38.17 1.65 21.45
C VAL A 23 -39.39 0.72 21.22
N ILE A 24 -39.15 -0.49 20.72
CA ILE A 24 -40.07 -1.61 20.86
C ILE A 24 -39.26 -2.83 21.27
N TYR A 25 -39.47 -3.27 22.52
CA TYR A 25 -39.07 -4.58 23.00
C TYR A 25 -40.07 -5.62 22.49
N ILE A 26 -39.58 -6.68 21.83
CA ILE A 26 -40.31 -7.94 21.75
C ILE A 26 -39.34 -9.06 22.15
N LEU A 27 -39.64 -9.65 23.29
CA LEU A 27 -39.16 -10.94 23.78
C LEU A 27 -39.95 -12.05 23.06
N MET A 28 -39.25 -13.13 22.62
CA MET A 28 -39.70 -14.54 22.67
C MET A 28 -38.95 -15.35 21.62
N GLY A 29 -38.16 -16.32 22.01
CA GLY A 29 -38.50 -17.69 22.18
C GLY A 29 -37.34 -18.55 21.65
N CYS A 30 -36.70 -19.33 22.51
CA CYS A 30 -35.76 -20.40 22.16
C CYS A 30 -36.36 -21.43 21.23
N LEU A 31 -35.59 -21.84 20.20
CA LEU A 31 -35.66 -23.21 19.66
C LEU A 31 -34.26 -23.62 19.18
N LEU A 32 -33.71 -24.58 19.92
CA LEU A 32 -32.46 -25.27 19.56
C LEU A 32 -32.76 -26.21 18.40
N ILE A 33 -32.05 -26.04 17.28
CA ILE A 33 -31.89 -27.14 16.31
C ILE A 33 -30.39 -27.21 15.99
N THR A 34 -29.76 -28.25 16.52
CA THR A 34 -28.42 -28.71 16.14
C THR A 34 -28.49 -29.33 14.75
N ALA A 35 -27.82 -28.70 13.78
CA ALA A 35 -27.47 -29.33 12.52
C ALA A 35 -25.96 -29.10 12.30
N CYS A 36 -25.17 -30.15 12.50
CA CYS A 36 -23.79 -30.23 11.99
C CYS A 36 -23.86 -30.25 10.46
N GLY A 37 -23.43 -29.18 9.85
CA GLY A 37 -23.11 -29.09 8.44
C GLY A 37 -21.79 -28.31 8.34
N SER A 38 -20.69 -29.03 8.06
CA SER A 38 -19.43 -28.40 7.69
C SER A 38 -19.60 -27.79 6.30
N SER A 39 -19.95 -26.52 6.23
CA SER A 39 -19.81 -25.71 5.04
C SER A 39 -18.48 -24.99 5.14
N ASN A 40 -17.53 -25.38 4.27
CA ASN A 40 -16.39 -24.53 3.92
C ASN A 40 -16.96 -23.35 3.13
N GLU A 41 -17.47 -22.35 3.82
CA GLU A 41 -17.68 -21.05 3.22
C GLU A 41 -16.32 -20.36 3.14
N PRO A 42 -15.96 -19.77 1.97
CA PRO A 42 -14.78 -18.94 1.89
C PRO A 42 -14.93 -17.80 2.91
N VAL A 43 -13.91 -17.62 3.72
CA VAL A 43 -13.85 -16.53 4.70
C VAL A 43 -14.06 -15.23 3.93
N ASP A 44 -15.25 -14.64 4.08
CA ASP A 44 -15.56 -13.30 3.61
C ASP A 44 -14.62 -12.33 4.36
N SER A 45 -13.56 -11.87 3.68
CA SER A 45 -12.59 -10.93 4.19
C SER A 45 -13.11 -9.49 4.23
N SER A 46 -14.42 -9.31 4.38
CA SER A 46 -15.08 -8.00 4.43
C SER A 46 -15.12 -7.35 5.83
N ALA A 47 -14.05 -7.48 6.63
CA ALA A 47 -13.80 -6.44 7.61
C ALA A 47 -13.33 -5.19 6.84
N PRO A 48 -13.89 -3.99 7.10
CA PRO A 48 -13.39 -2.79 6.44
C PRO A 48 -11.89 -2.68 6.72
N GLN A 49 -11.08 -2.76 5.67
CA GLN A 49 -9.64 -2.59 5.81
C GLN A 49 -9.43 -1.13 6.19
N THR A 50 -9.03 -0.89 7.42
CA THR A 50 -8.70 0.44 7.91
C THR A 50 -7.26 0.82 7.61
N ALA A 51 -6.42 -0.15 7.25
CA ALA A 51 -5.01 0.07 6.98
C ALA A 51 -4.80 1.05 5.81
N VAL A 52 -3.77 1.88 5.96
CA VAL A 52 -3.34 2.85 4.96
C VAL A 52 -1.87 2.63 4.67
N VAL A 53 -1.51 2.64 3.40
CA VAL A 53 -0.11 2.73 2.96
C VAL A 53 0.11 4.06 2.27
N GLU A 54 1.16 4.75 2.64
CA GLU A 54 1.50 6.08 2.19
C GLU A 54 2.87 6.06 1.53
N TYR A 55 2.95 6.67 0.35
CA TYR A 55 4.16 6.78 -0.45
C TYR A 55 4.57 8.24 -0.52
N VAL A 56 5.70 8.59 0.08
CA VAL A 56 6.27 9.94 0.10
C VAL A 56 7.47 9.97 -0.83
N TRP A 57 7.37 10.70 -1.92
CA TRP A 57 8.44 10.80 -2.91
C TRP A 57 9.55 11.70 -2.43
N GLN A 58 10.80 11.28 -2.60
CA GLN A 58 11.98 11.94 -2.08
C GLN A 58 12.97 12.23 -3.20
N THR A 59 13.55 13.43 -3.19
CA THR A 59 14.62 13.82 -4.10
C THR A 59 15.94 13.95 -3.35
N LYS A 60 17.00 13.36 -3.87
CA LYS A 60 18.35 13.43 -3.29
C LYS A 60 18.93 14.83 -3.37
N GLY A 61 19.46 15.31 -2.26
CA GLY A 61 20.16 16.57 -2.17
C GLY A 61 21.66 16.44 -2.45
N PRO A 62 22.39 17.57 -2.49
CA PRO A 62 23.81 17.60 -2.82
C PRO A 62 24.72 16.90 -1.79
N ASN A 63 24.23 16.68 -0.57
CA ASN A 63 24.95 16.00 0.51
C ASN A 63 24.45 14.56 0.73
N TYR A 64 23.65 14.02 -0.20
CA TYR A 64 23.17 12.66 -0.10
C TYR A 64 24.32 11.65 -0.13
N SER A 65 24.29 10.71 0.77
CA SER A 65 25.03 9.45 0.73
C SER A 65 24.22 8.38 1.47
N ASP A 66 24.50 7.11 1.20
CA ASP A 66 23.82 6.02 1.89
C ASP A 66 24.07 6.10 3.40
N GLU A 67 25.27 6.48 3.84
CA GLU A 67 25.58 6.68 5.26
C GLU A 67 24.77 7.84 5.89
N ALA A 68 24.57 8.93 5.15
CA ALA A 68 23.76 10.04 5.63
C ALA A 68 22.29 9.65 5.74
N LEU A 69 21.78 8.87 4.77
CA LEU A 69 20.43 8.34 4.82
C LEU A 69 20.23 7.39 6.02
N GLU A 70 21.18 6.48 6.30
CA GLU A 70 21.07 5.58 7.46
C GLU A 70 20.98 6.36 8.78
N LYS A 71 21.79 7.39 8.96
CA LYS A 71 21.73 8.26 10.16
C LYS A 71 20.37 8.95 10.29
N LEU A 72 19.79 9.38 9.17
CA LEU A 72 18.46 9.99 9.18
C LEU A 72 17.35 8.97 9.48
N ILE A 73 17.49 7.74 8.98
CA ILE A 73 16.56 6.66 9.32
C ILE A 73 16.60 6.37 10.83
N ASP A 74 17.80 6.31 11.42
CA ASP A 74 17.96 6.09 12.86
C ASP A 74 17.30 7.24 13.66
N SER A 75 17.60 8.49 13.32
CA SER A 75 17.01 9.67 13.96
C SER A 75 15.48 9.72 13.81
N TRP A 76 14.98 9.39 12.61
CA TRP A 76 13.53 9.30 12.37
C TRP A 76 12.88 8.21 13.22
N ASN A 77 13.50 7.03 13.32
CA ASN A 77 13.01 5.92 14.14
C ASN A 77 12.97 6.28 15.64
N GLU A 78 13.95 7.05 16.12
CA GLU A 78 13.92 7.58 17.49
C GLU A 78 12.72 8.49 17.72
N LYS A 79 12.49 9.46 16.81
CA LYS A 79 11.34 10.39 16.87
C LYS A 79 10.00 9.65 16.78
N VAL A 80 9.87 8.67 15.90
CA VAL A 80 8.66 7.83 15.78
C VAL A 80 8.39 7.04 17.07
N THR A 81 9.44 6.53 17.70
CA THR A 81 9.34 5.76 18.96
C THR A 81 8.99 6.68 20.13
N GLU A 82 9.63 7.85 20.22
CA GLU A 82 9.36 8.85 21.25
C GLU A 82 7.94 9.42 21.13
N GLY A 83 7.49 9.67 19.90
CA GLY A 83 6.13 10.15 19.63
C GLY A 83 5.04 9.10 19.90
N GLY A 84 5.42 7.83 20.06
CA GLY A 84 4.48 6.74 20.37
C GLY A 84 3.48 6.47 19.25
N TYR A 85 3.88 6.68 17.98
CA TYR A 85 2.95 6.54 16.86
C TYR A 85 2.56 5.09 16.62
N ASP A 86 1.28 4.87 16.39
CA ASP A 86 0.73 3.57 16.00
C ASP A 86 1.01 3.34 14.50
N MET A 87 2.21 2.84 14.21
CA MET A 87 2.70 2.57 12.85
C MET A 87 2.92 1.07 12.67
N ILE A 88 2.40 0.50 11.58
CA ILE A 88 2.60 -0.92 11.24
C ILE A 88 4.05 -1.18 10.82
N GLY A 89 4.68 -0.21 10.14
CA GLY A 89 6.06 -0.30 9.70
C GLY A 89 6.39 0.70 8.60
N ALA A 90 7.65 0.73 8.17
CA ALA A 90 8.11 1.59 7.10
C ALA A 90 9.15 0.92 6.21
N ASN A 91 9.20 1.34 4.94
CA ASN A 91 10.13 0.84 3.95
C ASN A 91 10.71 1.99 3.13
N ILE A 92 11.83 1.74 2.45
CA ILE A 92 12.31 2.56 1.35
C ILE A 92 12.21 1.74 0.06
N LEU A 93 11.71 2.36 -1.00
CA LEU A 93 11.72 1.82 -2.36
C LEU A 93 12.63 2.66 -3.23
N VAL A 94 13.51 2.00 -3.98
CA VAL A 94 14.39 2.65 -4.97
C VAL A 94 13.96 2.20 -6.35
N PRO A 95 13.56 3.14 -7.24
CA PRO A 95 13.17 2.80 -8.61
C PRO A 95 14.29 2.09 -9.36
N GLN A 96 13.94 1.06 -10.14
CA GLN A 96 14.83 0.38 -11.09
C GLN A 96 14.72 0.99 -12.51
N PHE A 97 14.19 2.19 -12.59
CA PHE A 97 14.06 3.03 -13.78
C PHE A 97 14.48 4.46 -13.40
N GLN A 98 14.43 5.39 -14.34
CA GLN A 98 14.81 6.80 -14.11
C GLN A 98 13.55 7.66 -14.11
N PRO A 99 12.90 7.90 -12.96
CA PRO A 99 11.81 8.87 -12.89
C PRO A 99 12.37 10.30 -12.86
N ASP A 100 11.61 11.22 -13.46
CA ASP A 100 11.95 12.66 -13.43
C ASP A 100 11.49 13.36 -12.14
N THR A 101 10.73 12.65 -11.30
CA THR A 101 10.00 13.22 -10.16
C THR A 101 10.61 12.92 -8.79
N HIS A 102 11.33 11.80 -8.66
CA HIS A 102 11.89 11.36 -7.37
C HIS A 102 13.07 10.41 -7.56
N ASP A 103 13.89 10.29 -6.53
CA ASP A 103 15.03 9.35 -6.50
C ASP A 103 14.74 8.09 -5.68
N PHE A 104 13.87 8.21 -4.68
CA PHE A 104 13.39 7.09 -3.87
C PHE A 104 12.04 7.43 -3.23
N VAL A 105 11.37 6.42 -2.69
CA VAL A 105 10.08 6.56 -2.03
C VAL A 105 10.19 6.10 -0.58
N TRP A 106 9.74 6.93 0.35
CA TRP A 106 9.59 6.57 1.75
C TRP A 106 8.16 6.05 1.97
N VAL A 107 8.03 4.78 2.34
CA VAL A 107 6.73 4.11 2.49
C VAL A 107 6.39 4.01 3.96
N LEU A 108 5.21 4.52 4.35
CA LEU A 108 4.69 4.47 5.71
C LEU A 108 3.42 3.62 5.74
N ARG A 109 3.31 2.72 6.70
CA ARG A 109 2.15 1.84 6.84
C ARG A 109 1.46 2.10 8.17
N TRP A 110 0.18 2.43 8.11
CA TRP A 110 -0.64 2.85 9.23
C TRP A 110 -1.83 1.91 9.43
N PRO A 111 -2.29 1.68 10.69
CA PRO A 111 -3.50 0.88 10.95
C PRO A 111 -4.78 1.61 10.51
N SER A 112 -4.74 2.94 10.36
CA SER A 112 -5.88 3.75 9.92
C SER A 112 -5.45 5.15 9.47
N MET A 113 -6.33 5.87 8.78
CA MET A 113 -6.14 7.30 8.47
C MET A 113 -6.05 8.15 9.74
N GLU A 114 -6.80 7.82 10.79
CA GLU A 114 -6.75 8.55 12.06
C GLU A 114 -5.36 8.44 12.72
N ALA A 115 -4.76 7.23 12.72
CA ALA A 115 -3.41 7.03 13.24
C ALA A 115 -2.36 7.80 12.43
N ARG A 116 -2.51 7.80 11.10
CA ARG A 116 -1.68 8.57 10.18
C ARG A 116 -1.76 10.07 10.47
N ASP A 117 -2.96 10.62 10.47
CA ASP A 117 -3.19 12.06 10.62
C ASP A 117 -2.70 12.55 12.00
N TYR A 118 -2.96 11.77 13.06
CA TYR A 118 -2.40 12.05 14.38
C TYR A 118 -0.86 12.08 14.36
N ALA A 119 -0.23 11.10 13.71
CA ALA A 119 1.23 11.01 13.64
C ALA A 119 1.83 12.20 12.88
N TRP A 120 1.26 12.58 11.74
CA TRP A 120 1.71 13.75 10.97
C TRP A 120 1.55 15.06 11.75
N ASP A 121 0.37 15.31 12.33
CA ASP A 121 0.11 16.53 13.13
C ASP A 121 1.07 16.62 14.31
N HIS A 122 1.26 15.49 15.04
CA HIS A 122 2.15 15.47 16.20
C HIS A 122 3.62 15.60 15.80
N PHE A 123 4.06 14.94 14.73
CA PHE A 123 5.43 15.04 14.22
C PHE A 123 5.74 16.47 13.79
N GLN A 124 4.83 17.08 13.03
CA GLN A 124 4.96 18.46 12.58
C GLN A 124 5.06 19.43 13.76
N ALA A 125 4.24 19.25 14.78
CA ALA A 125 4.23 20.13 15.96
C ALA A 125 5.49 20.02 16.84
N ASN A 126 6.12 18.84 16.91
CA ASN A 126 7.16 18.56 17.89
C ASN A 126 8.56 18.34 17.29
N TYR A 127 8.65 17.82 16.06
CA TYR A 127 9.93 17.38 15.47
C TYR A 127 10.28 18.07 14.15
N ASP A 128 9.34 18.71 13.46
CA ASP A 128 9.52 19.23 12.10
C ASP A 128 10.73 20.18 11.98
N GLN A 129 10.91 21.07 12.94
CA GLN A 129 12.04 22.02 12.92
C GLN A 129 13.40 21.31 12.99
N GLU A 130 13.53 20.30 13.83
CA GLU A 130 14.75 19.52 14.00
C GLU A 130 14.96 18.60 12.79
N TRP A 131 13.93 17.89 12.38
CA TRP A 131 13.94 17.01 11.23
C TRP A 131 14.35 17.71 9.94
N ASN A 132 13.77 18.88 9.67
CA ASN A 132 14.12 19.68 8.50
C ASN A 132 15.58 20.18 8.55
N LYS A 133 16.12 20.41 9.74
CA LYS A 133 17.54 20.77 9.89
C LYS A 133 18.45 19.56 9.66
N GLU A 134 18.09 18.39 10.16
CA GLU A 134 18.87 17.16 10.01
C GLU A 134 18.92 16.70 8.55
N ARG A 135 17.79 16.71 7.85
CA ARG A 135 17.70 16.27 6.44
C ARG A 135 18.17 17.30 5.42
N ALA A 136 18.46 18.53 5.85
CA ALA A 136 18.83 19.62 4.95
C ALA A 136 20.02 19.28 4.03
N GLY A 137 19.79 19.31 2.72
CA GLY A 137 20.78 18.98 1.71
C GLY A 137 21.05 17.48 1.53
N ILE A 138 20.42 16.60 2.32
CA ILE A 138 20.51 15.15 2.15
C ILE A 138 19.38 14.67 1.23
N PHE A 139 18.12 14.96 1.59
CA PHE A 139 16.98 14.75 0.71
C PHE A 139 15.85 15.75 1.02
N SER A 140 14.91 15.86 0.12
CA SER A 140 13.70 16.66 0.27
C SER A 140 12.52 15.93 -0.33
N ASP A 141 11.36 16.14 0.25
CA ASP A 141 10.05 15.83 -0.27
C ASP A 141 9.40 17.09 -0.85
N ASN A 142 8.41 16.87 -1.68
CA ASN A 142 7.44 17.88 -2.06
C ASN A 142 6.14 17.52 -1.35
N ASP A 143 5.55 18.45 -0.62
CA ASP A 143 4.30 18.25 0.14
C ASP A 143 3.13 17.78 -0.76
N GLU A 144 3.22 18.03 -2.06
CA GLU A 144 2.24 17.59 -3.06
C GLU A 144 2.46 16.14 -3.54
N ASP A 145 3.61 15.54 -3.23
CA ASP A 145 4.01 14.19 -3.68
C ASP A 145 3.91 13.15 -2.54
N VAL A 146 2.78 13.19 -1.84
CA VAL A 146 2.39 12.28 -0.76
C VAL A 146 1.11 11.54 -1.16
N TYR A 147 1.22 10.24 -1.42
CA TYR A 147 0.14 9.45 -2.01
C TYR A 147 -0.30 8.33 -1.06
N ALA A 148 -1.50 8.47 -0.48
CA ALA A 148 -2.08 7.48 0.42
C ALA A 148 -3.02 6.53 -0.32
N PHE A 149 -2.97 5.24 0.03
CA PHE A 149 -3.81 4.20 -0.55
C PHE A 149 -4.42 3.32 0.53
N SER A 150 -5.60 2.78 0.24
CA SER A 150 -6.20 1.67 0.98
C SER A 150 -5.75 0.35 0.33
N PRO A 151 -4.93 -0.48 1.01
CA PRO A 151 -4.52 -1.76 0.45
C PRO A 151 -5.62 -2.81 0.65
N SER A 152 -5.89 -3.64 -0.37
CA SER A 152 -6.66 -4.86 -0.25
C SER A 152 -5.81 -6.07 -0.60
N LEU A 153 -5.85 -7.10 0.27
CA LEU A 153 -4.98 -8.26 0.13
C LEU A 153 -5.43 -9.14 -1.04
N GLY A 154 -4.52 -9.40 -1.97
CA GLY A 154 -4.73 -10.35 -3.07
C GLY A 154 -4.22 -11.75 -2.74
N ARG A 155 -2.97 -11.84 -2.28
CA ARG A 155 -2.35 -13.06 -1.74
C ARG A 155 -1.55 -12.68 -0.50
N PRO A 156 -1.69 -13.41 0.62
CA PRO A 156 -0.98 -13.09 1.85
C PRO A 156 0.53 -13.29 1.71
N MET A 157 1.29 -12.41 2.38
CA MET A 157 2.72 -12.58 2.53
C MET A 157 3.01 -13.84 3.35
N LYS A 158 3.95 -14.66 2.87
CA LYS A 158 4.47 -15.81 3.62
C LYS A 158 5.68 -15.41 4.45
N ALA A 159 5.89 -16.13 5.56
CA ALA A 159 7.04 -15.90 6.44
C ALA A 159 8.36 -16.13 5.70
N GLY A 160 9.40 -15.37 6.05
CA GLY A 160 10.77 -15.62 5.56
C GLY A 160 11.32 -14.54 4.64
N ASN A 161 10.57 -13.49 4.32
CA ASN A 161 11.14 -12.34 3.62
C ASN A 161 12.12 -11.63 4.55
N GLY A 162 13.35 -11.46 4.08
CA GLY A 162 14.38 -10.72 4.80
C GLY A 162 14.04 -9.22 4.88
N ASN A 163 15.07 -8.40 5.21
CA ASN A 163 14.89 -6.95 5.26
C ASN A 163 14.87 -6.26 3.88
N THR A 164 15.13 -7.02 2.80
CA THR A 164 15.10 -6.52 1.40
C THR A 164 14.06 -7.30 0.60
N PHE A 165 13.49 -6.66 -0.40
CA PHE A 165 12.48 -7.23 -1.26
C PHE A 165 12.45 -6.53 -2.63
N GLU A 166 11.81 -7.16 -3.61
CA GLU A 166 11.48 -6.55 -4.90
C GLU A 166 10.00 -6.17 -4.90
N ALA A 167 9.66 -5.02 -5.48
CA ALA A 167 8.30 -4.54 -5.61
C ALA A 167 8.06 -4.07 -7.05
N GLU A 168 6.84 -4.26 -7.56
CA GLU A 168 6.48 -3.77 -8.88
C GLU A 168 5.04 -3.29 -8.88
N PHE A 169 4.87 -1.97 -9.10
CA PHE A 169 3.57 -1.37 -9.28
C PHE A 169 3.12 -1.56 -10.72
N ASN A 170 1.89 -2.00 -10.90
CA ASN A 170 1.22 -2.13 -12.18
C ASN A 170 0.00 -1.22 -12.19
N PHE A 171 0.12 -0.08 -12.89
CA PHE A 171 -0.96 0.87 -13.11
C PHE A 171 -1.71 0.45 -14.37
N CYS A 172 -2.95 0.01 -14.21
CA CYS A 172 -3.69 -0.70 -15.24
C CYS A 172 -5.00 0.00 -15.61
N ASN A 173 -5.30 0.00 -16.90
CA ASN A 173 -6.60 0.41 -17.44
C ASN A 173 -7.24 -0.74 -18.19
N TYR A 174 -8.57 -0.87 -18.08
CA TYR A 174 -9.31 -1.86 -18.85
C TYR A 174 -9.30 -1.54 -20.35
N ASN A 175 -9.16 -2.56 -21.15
CA ASN A 175 -9.34 -2.46 -22.59
C ASN A 175 -10.83 -2.30 -22.93
N GLU A 176 -11.15 -1.80 -24.13
CA GLU A 176 -12.52 -1.58 -24.57
C GLU A 176 -13.37 -2.86 -24.45
N GLY A 177 -14.50 -2.75 -23.72
CA GLY A 177 -15.44 -3.84 -23.50
C GLY A 177 -15.16 -4.73 -22.29
N TYR A 178 -14.08 -4.47 -21.56
CA TYR A 178 -13.70 -5.19 -20.34
C TYR A 178 -13.89 -4.33 -19.08
N GLY A 179 -13.80 -4.94 -17.89
CA GLY A 179 -14.02 -4.24 -16.63
C GLY A 179 -13.72 -5.09 -15.40
N GLU A 180 -14.23 -4.66 -14.26
CA GLU A 180 -13.98 -5.27 -12.95
C GLU A 180 -14.30 -6.78 -12.90
N SER A 181 -15.34 -7.23 -13.62
CA SER A 181 -15.69 -8.65 -13.70
C SER A 181 -14.59 -9.52 -14.32
N ASP A 182 -13.87 -8.97 -15.31
CA ASP A 182 -12.77 -9.65 -15.99
C ASP A 182 -11.53 -9.70 -15.09
N LEU A 183 -11.23 -8.61 -14.38
CA LEU A 183 -10.20 -8.57 -13.35
C LEU A 183 -10.49 -9.60 -12.24
N LYS A 184 -11.74 -9.67 -11.77
CA LYS A 184 -12.14 -10.63 -10.74
C LYS A 184 -11.91 -12.07 -11.21
N LYS A 185 -12.31 -12.39 -12.45
CA LYS A 185 -12.08 -13.71 -13.04
C LYS A 185 -10.57 -13.99 -13.15
N PHE A 186 -9.80 -13.05 -13.69
CA PHE A 186 -8.34 -13.18 -13.80
C PHE A 186 -7.68 -13.43 -12.43
N ARG A 187 -8.08 -12.70 -11.39
CA ARG A 187 -7.55 -12.90 -10.03
C ARG A 187 -7.83 -14.30 -9.48
N GLN A 188 -8.96 -14.89 -9.84
CA GLN A 188 -9.28 -16.28 -9.48
C GLN A 188 -8.36 -17.25 -10.22
N ASP A 189 -8.29 -17.14 -11.56
CA ASP A 189 -7.44 -18.01 -12.39
C ASP A 189 -5.95 -17.89 -12.00
N PHE A 190 -5.50 -16.67 -11.66
CA PHE A 190 -4.15 -16.41 -11.17
C PHE A 190 -3.90 -17.00 -9.77
N GLY A 191 -4.91 -16.96 -8.90
CA GLY A 191 -4.85 -17.60 -7.57
C GLY A 191 -4.70 -19.11 -7.70
N ASP A 192 -5.48 -19.74 -8.55
CA ASP A 192 -5.42 -21.19 -8.81
C ASP A 192 -4.02 -21.59 -9.36
N TYR A 193 -3.48 -20.81 -10.31
CA TYR A 193 -2.12 -20.98 -10.81
C TYR A 193 -1.05 -20.88 -9.71
N LEU A 194 -1.16 -19.88 -8.84
CA LEU A 194 -0.19 -19.71 -7.74
C LEU A 194 -0.24 -20.84 -6.73
N ASP A 195 -1.41 -21.44 -6.51
CA ASP A 195 -1.56 -22.60 -5.64
C ASP A 195 -0.96 -23.86 -6.27
N GLU A 196 -1.13 -24.04 -7.60
CA GLU A 196 -0.50 -25.13 -8.35
C GLU A 196 1.03 -24.96 -8.39
N ASP A 197 1.53 -23.76 -8.72
CA ASP A 197 2.97 -23.44 -8.75
C ASP A 197 3.63 -23.72 -7.40
N GLU A 198 2.96 -23.38 -6.31
CA GLU A 198 3.45 -23.66 -4.96
C GLU A 198 3.48 -25.15 -4.61
N MET A 199 2.49 -25.92 -5.05
CA MET A 199 2.48 -27.36 -4.87
C MET A 199 3.62 -28.06 -5.65
N GLU A 200 3.98 -27.56 -6.82
CA GLU A 200 4.99 -28.14 -7.69
C GLU A 200 6.41 -27.68 -7.35
N ASN A 201 6.59 -26.40 -7.00
CA ASN A 201 7.90 -25.75 -6.85
C ASN A 201 8.23 -25.39 -5.39
N GLY A 202 7.28 -25.57 -4.47
CA GLY A 202 7.40 -25.18 -3.07
C GLY A 202 6.98 -23.74 -2.81
N GLU A 203 6.90 -23.39 -1.51
CA GLU A 203 6.52 -22.04 -1.09
C GLU A 203 7.52 -20.99 -1.60
N GLY A 204 7.03 -20.05 -2.40
CA GLY A 204 7.75 -18.85 -2.79
C GLY A 204 7.49 -17.69 -1.83
N THR A 205 8.19 -16.58 -2.05
CA THR A 205 8.04 -15.34 -1.27
C THR A 205 7.05 -14.34 -1.90
N PHE A 206 6.43 -14.72 -3.02
CA PHE A 206 5.51 -13.86 -3.77
C PHE A 206 4.22 -13.58 -3.00
N TRP A 207 3.83 -12.33 -2.98
CA TRP A 207 2.53 -11.88 -2.54
C TRP A 207 2.13 -10.59 -3.28
N TYR A 208 0.85 -10.24 -3.24
CA TYR A 208 0.40 -9.01 -3.88
C TYR A 208 -0.78 -8.37 -3.14
N VAL A 209 -0.92 -7.07 -3.36
CA VAL A 209 -2.05 -6.26 -2.90
C VAL A 209 -2.61 -5.44 -4.05
N MET A 210 -3.91 -5.15 -3.98
CA MET A 210 -4.52 -4.09 -4.76
C MET A 210 -4.48 -2.81 -3.93
N LEU A 211 -4.32 -1.66 -4.57
CA LEU A 211 -4.22 -0.36 -3.93
C LEU A 211 -5.30 0.57 -4.47
N ASP A 212 -6.20 1.01 -3.59
CA ASP A 212 -7.24 1.99 -3.92
C ASP A 212 -6.77 3.38 -3.49
N PRO A 213 -6.66 4.37 -4.40
CA PRO A 213 -6.15 5.69 -4.07
C PRO A 213 -7.11 6.44 -3.14
N LEU A 214 -6.55 7.08 -2.11
CA LEU A 214 -7.24 7.95 -1.15
C LEU A 214 -6.98 9.45 -1.44
N PHE A 215 -6.57 9.77 -2.66
CA PHE A 215 -6.26 11.12 -3.12
C PHE A 215 -6.92 11.37 -4.49
N GLU A 216 -7.06 12.62 -4.88
CA GLU A 216 -7.49 13.01 -6.22
C GLU A 216 -6.32 12.90 -7.22
N PRO A 217 -6.58 12.67 -8.52
CA PRO A 217 -5.52 12.63 -9.53
C PRO A 217 -4.66 13.89 -9.52
N THR A 218 -3.34 13.71 -9.68
CA THR A 218 -2.37 14.80 -9.74
C THR A 218 -1.69 14.85 -11.10
N ALA A 219 -0.81 15.83 -11.32
CA ALA A 219 0.01 15.88 -12.53
C ALA A 219 0.98 14.69 -12.63
N ASN A 220 1.45 14.19 -11.47
CA ASN A 220 2.45 13.11 -11.38
C ASN A 220 1.82 11.71 -11.28
N VAL A 221 0.63 11.60 -10.66
CA VAL A 221 -0.07 10.33 -10.49
C VAL A 221 -1.53 10.47 -10.91
N GLN A 222 -1.88 9.83 -12.01
CA GLN A 222 -3.25 9.75 -12.50
C GLN A 222 -3.92 8.49 -11.95
N HIS A 223 -5.22 8.56 -11.65
CA HIS A 223 -5.98 7.36 -11.36
C HIS A 223 -6.04 6.46 -12.60
N THR A 224 -5.86 5.18 -12.36
CA THR A 224 -6.10 4.11 -13.34
C THR A 224 -7.29 3.27 -12.87
N ASP A 225 -7.78 2.37 -13.70
CA ASP A 225 -8.94 1.53 -13.33
C ASP A 225 -8.61 0.62 -12.15
N TYR A 226 -7.34 0.15 -12.05
CA TYR A 226 -6.84 -0.55 -10.87
C TYR A 226 -5.33 -0.43 -10.75
N LEU A 227 -4.84 -0.55 -9.51
CA LEU A 227 -3.42 -0.59 -9.19
C LEU A 227 -3.08 -1.91 -8.48
N TRP A 228 -2.17 -2.67 -9.06
CA TRP A 228 -1.71 -3.96 -8.55
C TRP A 228 -0.24 -3.85 -8.14
N LEU A 229 0.06 -4.14 -6.89
CA LEU A 229 1.43 -4.15 -6.36
C LEU A 229 1.88 -5.58 -6.08
N ASN A 230 2.85 -6.05 -6.88
CA ASN A 230 3.54 -7.31 -6.68
C ASN A 230 4.75 -7.15 -5.77
N ILE A 231 5.02 -8.14 -4.92
CA ILE A 231 6.14 -8.14 -3.99
C ILE A 231 6.77 -9.53 -3.93
N TRP A 232 8.10 -9.59 -3.95
CA TRP A 232 8.91 -10.79 -3.83
C TRP A 232 10.02 -10.59 -2.79
N GLY A 233 10.42 -11.62 -2.08
CA GLY A 233 11.50 -11.55 -1.08
C GLY A 233 12.89 -11.37 -1.68
N SER A 234 13.06 -11.65 -2.98
CA SER A 234 14.32 -11.50 -3.68
C SER A 234 14.14 -11.32 -5.18
N LYS A 235 15.18 -10.83 -5.84
CA LYS A 235 15.23 -10.76 -7.31
C LYS A 235 15.20 -12.17 -7.94
N GLU A 236 15.81 -13.15 -7.30
CA GLU A 236 15.82 -14.55 -7.80
C GLU A 236 14.41 -15.14 -7.81
N ASP A 237 13.63 -14.92 -6.73
CA ASP A 237 12.22 -15.32 -6.67
C ASP A 237 11.38 -14.61 -7.72
N LYS A 238 11.61 -13.31 -7.91
CA LYS A 238 10.95 -12.53 -8.95
C LYS A 238 11.22 -13.10 -10.34
N ASP A 239 12.49 -13.28 -10.68
CA ASP A 239 12.91 -13.75 -12.01
C ASP A 239 12.38 -15.18 -12.29
N SER A 240 12.46 -16.08 -11.32
CA SER A 240 11.97 -17.46 -11.46
C SER A 240 10.43 -17.52 -11.53
N GLY A 241 9.73 -16.73 -10.73
CA GLY A 241 8.28 -16.62 -10.78
C GLY A 241 7.79 -16.10 -12.14
N TYR A 242 8.43 -15.05 -12.66
CA TYR A 242 8.10 -14.56 -14.00
C TYR A 242 8.40 -15.56 -15.11
N ALA A 243 9.48 -16.32 -15.00
CA ALA A 243 9.81 -17.36 -16.00
C ALA A 243 8.69 -18.42 -16.05
N ARG A 244 8.23 -18.92 -14.90
CA ARG A 244 7.11 -19.89 -14.84
C ARG A 244 5.78 -19.29 -15.30
N TYR A 245 5.47 -18.05 -14.87
CA TYR A 245 4.27 -17.36 -15.32
C TYR A 245 4.21 -17.19 -16.85
N ALA A 246 5.34 -16.91 -17.49
CA ALA A 246 5.44 -16.76 -18.94
C ALA A 246 5.18 -18.05 -19.74
N GLU A 247 5.21 -19.22 -19.09
CA GLU A 247 4.86 -20.51 -19.70
C GLU A 247 3.34 -20.78 -19.71
N THR A 248 2.56 -19.88 -19.07
CA THR A 248 1.10 -19.98 -18.98
C THR A 248 0.39 -19.06 -19.99
N ASP A 249 -0.90 -19.30 -20.19
CA ASP A 249 -1.77 -18.40 -20.98
C ASP A 249 -2.22 -17.15 -20.19
N LEU A 250 -1.87 -17.03 -18.89
CA LEU A 250 -2.33 -15.95 -18.01
C LEU A 250 -1.83 -14.58 -18.44
N GLN A 251 -0.61 -14.48 -18.98
CA GLN A 251 -0.14 -13.21 -19.53
C GLN A 251 -1.02 -12.75 -20.71
N THR A 252 -1.35 -13.67 -21.61
CA THR A 252 -2.24 -13.38 -22.75
C THR A 252 -3.65 -12.99 -22.26
N GLN A 253 -4.15 -13.68 -21.22
CA GLN A 253 -5.43 -13.36 -20.61
C GLN A 253 -5.39 -11.95 -20.00
N ALA A 254 -4.35 -11.60 -19.24
CA ALA A 254 -4.18 -10.26 -18.66
C ALA A 254 -4.15 -9.17 -19.74
N ASP A 255 -3.34 -9.35 -20.78
CA ASP A 255 -3.19 -8.40 -21.90
C ASP A 255 -4.48 -8.25 -22.73
N THR A 256 -5.37 -9.24 -22.68
CA THR A 256 -6.67 -9.18 -23.37
C THR A 256 -7.60 -8.17 -22.72
N PHE A 257 -7.71 -8.17 -21.39
CA PHE A 257 -8.69 -7.32 -20.70
C PHE A 257 -8.11 -5.99 -20.18
N SER A 258 -6.77 -5.86 -20.07
CA SER A 258 -6.16 -4.65 -19.54
C SER A 258 -4.80 -4.33 -20.14
N THR A 259 -4.42 -3.05 -20.05
CA THR A 259 -3.09 -2.55 -20.40
C THR A 259 -2.48 -1.91 -19.15
N CYS A 260 -1.28 -2.36 -18.77
CA CYS A 260 -0.59 -1.91 -17.56
C CYS A 260 0.75 -1.24 -17.86
N GLN A 261 1.04 -0.17 -17.13
CA GLN A 261 2.40 0.37 -17.00
C GLN A 261 3.05 -0.22 -15.75
N ARG A 262 4.30 -0.71 -15.88
CA ARG A 262 5.04 -1.39 -14.81
C ARG A 262 6.17 -0.53 -14.28
N PHE A 263 6.26 -0.44 -12.96
CA PHE A 263 7.26 0.38 -12.26
C PHE A 263 7.98 -0.48 -11.21
N PRO A 264 9.10 -1.13 -11.60
CA PRO A 264 9.87 -1.98 -10.69
C PRO A 264 10.72 -1.17 -9.72
N HIS A 265 10.82 -1.67 -8.48
CA HIS A 265 11.59 -1.09 -7.38
C HIS A 265 12.32 -2.18 -6.60
N SER A 266 13.48 -1.84 -6.05
CA SER A 266 14.08 -2.59 -4.96
C SER A 266 13.67 -1.96 -3.64
N GLY A 267 13.25 -2.78 -2.68
CA GLY A 267 12.74 -2.35 -1.40
C GLY A 267 13.59 -2.81 -0.23
N ARG A 268 13.57 -2.04 0.87
CA ARG A 268 14.09 -2.47 2.16
C ARG A 268 13.24 -1.97 3.32
N VAL A 269 13.18 -2.79 4.37
CA VAL A 269 12.51 -2.43 5.62
C VAL A 269 13.40 -1.48 6.42
N ILE A 270 12.80 -0.41 6.97
CA ILE A 270 13.49 0.56 7.82
C ILE A 270 12.85 0.68 9.21
N ARG A 271 11.63 0.10 9.37
CA ARG A 271 10.94 -0.03 10.65
C ARG A 271 9.99 -1.23 10.64
#